data_a41badda127c06ad16833e4e3bd15e0e
#
_entry.id   a41badda127c06ad16833e4e3bd15e0e
#
_cell.length_a   1.000
_cell.length_b   1.000
_cell.length_c   1.000
_cell.angle_alpha   90.00
_cell.angle_beta   90.00
_cell.angle_gamma   90.00
#
_symmetry.space_group_name_H-M   'P 1'
#
loop_
_entity.id
_entity.type
_entity.pdbx_description
1 polymer ?
#
loop_
_entity_poly.entity_id
_entity_poly.type
_entity_poly.pdbx_seq_one_letter_code
_entity_poly.pdbx_strand_id
1 'polypeptide(L)'
;MKKPFSKLFGLKNKDDIIGYTEEERNNNVESIHIERIVPNRYQPRQVFEPNKIKELAESIEEHGLLQPIVVRPIEEDMFEIIAGERRFRALQSLHKPQVDVIVRDMDDEETAVVALIENIQRENLSVVEEAEAYKKLLEIGETTQNELAKSLGKSQSFIANKLRLLKLAPNVI
;
A
#
# COMPACT_ATOMS: atom_id res chain seq x y z
N MET A 1 11.62 -18.46 1.83
CA MET A 1 10.33 -19.11 1.64
C MET A 1 9.29 -18.06 1.31
N LYS A 2 8.80 -18.08 0.09
CA LYS A 2 7.77 -17.14 -0.34
C LYS A 2 6.47 -17.44 0.39
N LYS A 3 5.90 -16.45 1.06
CA LYS A 3 4.57 -16.60 1.66
C LYS A 3 3.57 -16.83 0.53
N PRO A 4 2.65 -17.79 0.65
CA PRO A 4 1.64 -17.97 -0.39
C PRO A 4 0.87 -16.67 -0.60
N PHE A 5 0.73 -16.27 -1.84
CA PHE A 5 -0.04 -15.11 -2.26
C PHE A 5 -1.47 -15.12 -1.67
N SER A 6 -2.03 -16.32 -1.49
CA SER A 6 -3.32 -16.52 -0.83
C SER A 6 -3.40 -15.98 0.60
N LYS A 7 -2.29 -15.94 1.34
CA LYS A 7 -2.25 -15.33 2.68
C LYS A 7 -2.29 -13.81 2.65
N LEU A 8 -1.79 -13.21 1.57
CA LEU A 8 -1.85 -11.76 1.39
C LEU A 8 -3.23 -11.30 0.90
N PHE A 9 -3.95 -12.16 0.19
CA PHE A 9 -5.22 -11.84 -0.46
C PHE A 9 -6.48 -12.28 0.28
N GLY A 10 -6.39 -13.07 1.33
CA GLY A 10 -7.55 -13.43 2.14
C GLY A 10 -8.14 -12.27 2.95
N LEU A 11 -7.67 -11.06 2.70
CA LEU A 11 -7.84 -9.88 3.54
C LEU A 11 -8.53 -8.78 2.72
N LYS A 12 -9.68 -8.31 3.22
CA LYS A 12 -10.59 -7.44 2.45
C LYS A 12 -10.19 -5.97 2.38
N ASN A 13 -9.26 -5.53 3.21
CA ASN A 13 -8.81 -4.16 3.21
C ASN A 13 -7.30 -4.07 3.54
N LYS A 14 -6.76 -2.87 3.39
CA LYS A 14 -5.33 -2.61 3.57
C LYS A 14 -4.82 -3.02 4.96
N ASP A 15 -5.60 -2.78 5.98
CA ASP A 15 -5.24 -3.13 7.36
C ASP A 15 -5.19 -4.64 7.56
N ASP A 16 -6.08 -5.36 6.88
CA ASP A 16 -6.07 -6.83 6.86
C ASP A 16 -4.85 -7.39 6.14
N ILE A 17 -4.41 -6.75 5.05
CA ILE A 17 -3.23 -7.18 4.27
C ILE A 17 -1.97 -7.03 5.10
N ILE A 18 -1.92 -6.04 5.96
CA ILE A 18 -0.82 -5.80 6.89
C ILE A 18 -0.95 -6.70 8.13
N GLY A 19 -2.13 -7.32 8.34
CA GLY A 19 -2.33 -8.42 9.29
C GLY A 19 -2.20 -8.04 10.76
N TYR A 20 -2.73 -6.88 11.15
CA TYR A 20 -2.72 -6.46 12.56
C TYR A 20 -4.07 -6.61 13.24
N THR A 21 -4.06 -7.24 14.39
CA THR A 21 -5.09 -7.03 15.39
C THR A 21 -4.82 -5.71 16.12
N GLU A 22 -5.86 -5.14 16.76
CA GLU A 22 -5.68 -3.91 17.55
C GLU A 22 -4.65 -4.08 18.68
N GLU A 23 -4.56 -5.27 19.25
CA GLU A 23 -3.55 -5.59 20.27
C GLU A 23 -2.14 -5.55 19.70
N GLU A 24 -1.92 -6.07 18.52
CA GLU A 24 -0.63 -6.03 17.84
C GLU A 24 -0.23 -4.61 17.44
N ARG A 25 -1.18 -3.77 17.10
CA ARG A 25 -0.94 -2.34 16.83
C ARG A 25 -0.38 -1.63 18.06
N ASN A 26 -0.95 -1.91 19.22
CA ASN A 26 -0.53 -1.26 20.46
C ASN A 26 0.81 -1.76 21.00
N ASN A 27 1.15 -3.01 20.72
CA ASN A 27 2.36 -3.65 21.26
C ASN A 27 3.62 -3.49 20.42
N ASN A 28 3.49 -3.13 19.13
CA ASN A 28 4.59 -3.08 18.17
C ASN A 28 4.91 -1.69 17.66
N VAL A 29 4.45 -0.65 18.33
CA VAL A 29 4.72 0.74 17.94
C VAL A 29 6.11 1.14 18.44
N GLU A 30 6.93 1.62 17.51
CA GLU A 30 8.26 2.17 17.79
C GLU A 30 8.31 3.63 17.37
N SER A 31 9.08 4.44 18.07
CA SER A 31 9.33 5.83 17.69
C SER A 31 10.66 5.89 16.93
N ILE A 32 10.58 6.37 15.70
CA ILE A 32 11.74 6.46 14.79
C ILE A 32 11.92 7.89 14.31
N HIS A 33 13.18 8.33 14.18
CA HIS A 33 13.49 9.62 13.59
C HIS A 33 12.93 9.73 12.17
N ILE A 34 12.24 10.82 11.89
CA ILE A 34 11.60 11.05 10.60
C ILE A 34 12.59 11.02 9.42
N GLU A 35 13.84 11.41 9.66
CA GLU A 35 14.91 11.40 8.68
C GLU A 35 15.33 9.99 8.24
N ARG A 36 15.03 8.97 9.05
CA ARG A 36 15.32 7.56 8.75
C ARG A 36 14.23 6.90 7.92
N ILE A 37 13.16 7.61 7.59
CA ILE A 37 12.01 7.08 6.86
C ILE A 37 12.00 7.66 5.46
N VAL A 38 11.91 6.79 4.46
CA VAL A 38 11.85 7.17 3.04
C VAL A 38 10.51 6.74 2.43
N PRO A 39 10.03 7.46 1.40
CA PRO A 39 8.80 7.09 0.71
C PRO A 39 8.90 5.71 0.05
N ASN A 40 7.74 5.09 -0.18
CA ASN A 40 7.65 3.82 -0.87
C ASN A 40 8.03 3.99 -2.36
N ARG A 41 9.05 3.25 -2.81
CA ARG A 41 9.51 3.24 -4.22
C ARG A 41 8.48 2.70 -5.20
N TYR A 42 7.53 1.89 -4.72
CA TYR A 42 6.47 1.29 -5.54
C TYR A 42 5.18 2.11 -5.51
N GLN A 43 5.17 3.26 -4.81
CA GLN A 43 3.99 4.11 -4.72
C GLN A 43 3.79 4.86 -6.05
N PRO A 44 2.70 4.56 -6.80
CA PRO A 44 2.46 5.21 -8.07
C PRO A 44 1.95 6.65 -7.94
N ARG A 45 1.47 7.03 -6.76
CA ARG A 45 0.93 8.37 -6.53
C ARG A 45 2.05 9.34 -6.17
N GLN A 46 2.37 10.21 -7.13
CA GLN A 46 3.41 11.23 -6.95
C GLN A 46 2.85 12.59 -6.53
N VAL A 47 1.55 12.82 -6.75
CA VAL A 47 0.90 14.10 -6.47
C VAL A 47 -0.03 13.96 -5.27
N PHE A 48 0.22 14.77 -4.26
CA PHE A 48 -0.65 14.91 -3.08
C PHE A 48 -1.21 16.33 -3.04
N GLU A 49 -2.50 16.45 -2.79
CA GLU A 49 -3.13 17.77 -2.66
C GLU A 49 -2.66 18.45 -1.37
N PRO A 50 -2.00 19.63 -1.46
CA PRO A 50 -1.45 20.32 -0.28
C PRO A 50 -2.52 20.64 0.78
N ASN A 51 -3.71 21.00 0.37
CA ASN A 51 -4.81 21.33 1.28
C ASN A 51 -5.25 20.12 2.12
N LYS A 52 -5.32 18.94 1.52
CA LYS A 52 -5.67 17.70 2.24
C LYS A 52 -4.58 17.26 3.22
N ILE A 53 -3.33 17.47 2.85
CA ILE A 53 -2.20 17.21 3.76
C ILE A 53 -2.23 18.18 4.94
N LYS A 54 -2.53 19.46 4.70
CA LYS A 54 -2.66 20.47 5.74
C LYS A 54 -3.80 20.15 6.72
N GLU A 55 -4.97 19.77 6.21
CA GLU A 55 -6.10 19.35 7.04
C GLU A 55 -5.75 18.15 7.91
N LEU A 56 -5.05 17.17 7.33
CA LEU A 56 -4.59 16.00 8.06
C LEU A 56 -3.56 16.36 9.13
N ALA A 57 -2.65 17.30 8.82
CA ALA A 57 -1.65 17.78 9.76
C ALA A 57 -2.32 18.49 10.96
N GLU A 58 -3.31 19.32 10.71
CA GLU A 58 -4.09 19.99 11.75
C GLU A 58 -4.81 18.98 12.65
N SER A 59 -5.40 17.94 12.07
CA SER A 59 -6.04 16.86 12.80
C SER A 59 -5.05 16.09 13.67
N ILE A 60 -3.87 15.80 13.16
CA ILE A 60 -2.81 15.08 13.91
C ILE A 60 -2.30 15.97 15.06
N GLU A 61 -2.16 17.26 14.84
CA GLU A 61 -1.72 18.19 15.88
C GLU A 61 -2.74 18.29 17.02
N GLU A 62 -4.03 18.27 16.70
CA GLU A 62 -5.12 18.35 17.66
C GLU A 62 -5.40 17.05 18.40
N HIS A 63 -5.41 15.92 17.69
CA HIS A 63 -5.83 14.61 18.20
C HIS A 63 -4.72 13.58 18.32
N GLY A 64 -3.53 13.90 17.84
CA GLY A 64 -2.43 12.94 17.73
C GLY A 64 -2.58 11.99 16.52
N LEU A 65 -1.61 11.13 16.33
CA LEU A 65 -1.59 10.15 15.25
C LEU A 65 -2.38 8.91 15.69
N LEU A 66 -3.62 8.79 15.21
CA LEU A 66 -4.53 7.70 15.59
C LEU A 66 -4.11 6.34 15.03
N GLN A 67 -3.51 6.34 13.83
CA GLN A 67 -3.00 5.12 13.20
C GLN A 67 -1.52 5.29 12.89
N PRO A 68 -0.67 4.40 13.41
CA PRO A 68 0.76 4.45 13.11
C PRO A 68 1.05 4.25 11.63
N ILE A 69 2.18 4.79 11.19
CA ILE A 69 2.71 4.53 9.85
C ILE A 69 3.34 3.15 9.86
N VAL A 70 3.12 2.36 8.83
CA VAL A 70 3.75 1.05 8.69
C VAL A 70 4.96 1.16 7.79
N VAL A 71 6.10 0.69 8.29
CA VAL A 71 7.39 0.75 7.59
C VAL A 71 8.05 -0.61 7.58
N ARG A 72 9.00 -0.79 6.66
CA ARG A 72 9.89 -1.96 6.65
C ARG A 72 11.34 -1.51 6.75
N PRO A 73 12.21 -2.30 7.40
CA PRO A 73 13.64 -2.00 7.38
C PRO A 73 14.21 -2.20 5.99
N ILE A 74 15.07 -1.27 5.59
CA ILE A 74 15.90 -1.37 4.40
C ILE A 74 17.36 -1.22 4.84
N GLU A 75 18.28 -0.92 3.93
CA GLU A 75 19.71 -0.83 4.25
C GLU A 75 20.05 0.35 5.18
N GLU A 76 21.13 0.22 5.95
CA GLU A 76 21.75 1.30 6.75
C GLU A 76 20.84 1.98 7.79
N ASP A 77 20.05 1.19 8.53
CA ASP A 77 19.12 1.70 9.54
C ASP A 77 18.05 2.65 8.98
N MET A 78 17.76 2.53 7.68
CA MET A 78 16.67 3.25 7.03
C MET A 78 15.41 2.39 6.97
N PHE A 79 14.27 3.06 6.88
CA PHE A 79 12.96 2.43 6.81
C PHE A 79 12.19 2.97 5.60
N GLU A 80 11.47 2.10 4.91
CA GLU A 80 10.63 2.48 3.78
C GLU A 80 9.16 2.34 4.17
N ILE A 81 8.35 3.33 3.79
CA ILE A 81 6.93 3.34 4.10
C ILE A 81 6.21 2.25 3.30
N ILE A 82 5.48 1.38 4.00
CA ILE A 82 4.54 0.42 3.39
C ILE A 82 3.16 1.05 3.32
N ALA A 83 2.74 1.72 4.39
CA ALA A 83 1.41 2.32 4.49
C ALA A 83 1.47 3.61 5.33
N GLY A 84 0.76 4.65 4.89
CA GLY A 84 0.66 5.91 5.62
C GLY A 84 1.45 7.06 5.04
N GLU A 85 1.71 7.09 3.74
CA GLU A 85 2.44 8.16 3.04
C GLU A 85 1.86 9.55 3.34
N ARG A 86 0.53 9.69 3.33
CA ARG A 86 -0.13 10.97 3.61
C ARG A 86 0.10 11.42 5.04
N ARG A 87 0.00 10.50 5.98
CA ARG A 87 0.29 10.76 7.41
C ARG A 87 1.75 11.16 7.61
N PHE A 88 2.65 10.50 6.92
CA PHE A 88 4.08 10.84 6.95
C PHE A 88 4.32 12.26 6.44
N ARG A 89 3.71 12.64 5.31
CA ARG A 89 3.85 14.00 4.76
C ARG A 89 3.26 15.06 5.70
N ALA A 90 2.13 14.75 6.35
CA ALA A 90 1.54 15.62 7.34
C ALA A 90 2.48 15.83 8.53
N LEU A 91 3.09 14.77 9.02
CA LEU A 91 4.07 14.83 10.12
C LEU A 91 5.34 15.60 9.73
N GLN A 92 5.79 15.47 8.50
CA GLN A 92 6.89 16.29 7.99
C GLN A 92 6.55 17.77 8.00
N SER A 93 5.33 18.14 7.60
CA SER A 93 4.88 19.53 7.60
C SER A 93 4.79 20.12 9.00
N LEU A 94 4.57 19.30 10.01
CA LEU A 94 4.56 19.69 11.43
C LEU A 94 5.96 19.75 12.05
N HIS A 95 7.00 19.41 11.31
CA HIS A 95 8.40 19.39 11.78
C HIS A 95 8.60 18.50 13.01
N LYS A 96 7.88 17.37 13.08
CA LYS A 96 8.04 16.38 14.15
C LYS A 96 9.37 15.65 13.97
N PRO A 97 10.24 15.59 15.00
CA PRO A 97 11.52 14.91 14.88
C PRO A 97 11.41 13.39 14.88
N GLN A 98 10.40 12.85 15.53
CA GLN A 98 10.14 11.41 15.63
C GLN A 98 8.71 11.09 15.27
N VAL A 99 8.51 9.88 14.78
CA VAL A 99 7.21 9.38 14.29
C VAL A 99 6.96 7.99 14.87
N ASP A 100 5.74 7.76 15.32
CA ASP A 100 5.29 6.44 15.75
C ASP A 100 5.03 5.56 14.54
N VAL A 101 5.72 4.45 14.47
CA VAL A 101 5.65 3.51 13.34
C VAL A 101 5.48 2.09 13.83
N ILE A 102 4.92 1.25 12.98
CA ILE A 102 4.94 -0.19 13.13
C ILE A 102 5.96 -0.73 12.12
N VAL A 103 6.96 -1.46 12.61
CA VAL A 103 8.00 -2.06 11.77
C VAL A 103 7.55 -3.46 11.35
N ARG A 104 7.53 -3.69 10.05
CA ARG A 104 7.24 -4.99 9.46
C ARG A 104 8.37 -5.47 8.58
N ASP A 105 8.71 -6.74 8.74
CA ASP A 105 9.68 -7.38 7.87
C ASP A 105 8.95 -7.89 6.62
N MET A 106 9.11 -7.16 5.51
CA MET A 106 8.53 -7.50 4.21
C MET A 106 9.60 -7.38 3.13
N ASP A 107 9.63 -8.32 2.22
CA ASP A 107 10.54 -8.26 1.08
C ASP A 107 10.01 -7.29 -0.01
N ASP A 108 10.79 -7.09 -1.07
CA ASP A 108 10.43 -6.19 -2.17
C ASP A 108 9.17 -6.65 -2.90
N GLU A 109 9.02 -7.96 -3.07
CA GLU A 109 7.88 -8.57 -3.75
C GLU A 109 6.59 -8.34 -2.96
N GLU A 110 6.61 -8.65 -1.67
CA GLU A 110 5.47 -8.40 -0.76
C GLU A 110 5.09 -6.91 -0.72
N THR A 111 6.07 -6.05 -0.66
CA THR A 111 5.88 -4.59 -0.64
C THR A 111 5.25 -4.11 -1.94
N ALA A 112 5.70 -4.60 -3.08
CA ALA A 112 5.14 -4.27 -4.39
C ALA A 112 3.68 -4.72 -4.51
N VAL A 113 3.35 -5.91 -4.02
CA VAL A 113 1.98 -6.43 -4.00
C VAL A 113 1.06 -5.54 -3.17
N VAL A 114 1.47 -5.15 -1.97
CA VAL A 114 0.68 -4.25 -1.10
C VAL A 114 0.43 -2.90 -1.80
N ALA A 115 1.45 -2.34 -2.44
CA ALA A 115 1.32 -1.07 -3.16
C ALA A 115 0.33 -1.17 -4.34
N LEU A 116 0.36 -2.28 -5.09
CA LEU A 116 -0.57 -2.51 -6.19
C LEU A 116 -2.02 -2.67 -5.72
N ILE A 117 -2.24 -3.40 -4.64
CA ILE A 117 -3.57 -3.58 -4.06
C ILE A 117 -4.12 -2.24 -3.56
N GLU A 118 -3.31 -1.45 -2.89
CA GLU A 118 -3.70 -0.10 -2.47
C GLU A 118 -4.13 0.76 -3.66
N ASN A 119 -3.37 0.70 -4.75
CA ASN A 119 -3.68 1.45 -5.96
C ASN A 119 -5.00 1.00 -6.61
N ILE A 120 -5.28 -0.29 -6.65
CA ILE A 120 -6.53 -0.85 -7.19
C ILE A 120 -7.76 -0.34 -6.39
N GLN A 121 -7.63 -0.12 -5.11
CA GLN A 121 -8.72 0.35 -4.24
C GLN A 121 -9.00 1.85 -4.37
N ARG A 122 -8.29 2.56 -5.22
CA ARG A 122 -8.53 4.01 -5.45
C ARG A 122 -9.77 4.24 -6.30
N GLU A 123 -10.55 5.25 -5.94
CA GLU A 123 -11.83 5.57 -6.58
C GLU A 123 -11.72 6.00 -8.05
N ASN A 124 -10.62 6.64 -8.44
CA ASN A 124 -10.45 7.26 -9.76
C ASN A 124 -9.47 6.51 -10.67
N LEU A 125 -9.41 5.19 -10.52
CA LEU A 125 -8.53 4.37 -11.34
C LEU A 125 -9.15 4.17 -12.74
N SER A 126 -8.37 4.42 -13.80
CA SER A 126 -8.82 4.13 -15.16
C SER A 126 -8.90 2.62 -15.40
N VAL A 127 -9.71 2.23 -16.39
CA VAL A 127 -9.87 0.82 -16.75
C VAL A 127 -8.55 0.19 -17.17
N VAL A 128 -7.71 0.93 -17.88
CA VAL A 128 -6.38 0.48 -18.32
C VAL A 128 -5.43 0.32 -17.14
N GLU A 129 -5.40 1.29 -16.23
CA GLU A 129 -4.58 1.24 -15.02
C GLU A 129 -4.97 0.05 -14.14
N GLU A 130 -6.26 -0.20 -13.99
CA GLU A 130 -6.79 -1.34 -13.25
C GLU A 130 -6.34 -2.67 -13.88
N ALA A 131 -6.47 -2.79 -15.20
CA ALA A 131 -6.04 -3.98 -15.93
C ALA A 131 -4.53 -4.23 -15.83
N GLU A 132 -3.73 -3.19 -15.91
CA GLU A 132 -2.27 -3.26 -15.74
C GLU A 132 -1.90 -3.72 -14.31
N ALA A 133 -2.61 -3.24 -13.32
CA ALA A 133 -2.40 -3.65 -11.92
C ALA A 133 -2.70 -5.15 -11.75
N TYR A 134 -3.77 -5.65 -12.31
CA TYR A 134 -4.09 -7.09 -12.27
C TYR A 134 -3.03 -7.92 -12.95
N LYS A 135 -2.54 -7.48 -14.10
CA LYS A 135 -1.46 -8.15 -14.82
C LYS A 135 -0.20 -8.26 -13.98
N LYS A 136 0.22 -7.15 -13.36
CA LYS A 136 1.38 -7.13 -12.47
C LYS A 136 1.21 -8.04 -11.25
N LEU A 137 0.02 -8.07 -10.66
CA LEU A 137 -0.29 -8.94 -9.53
C LEU A 137 -0.17 -10.42 -9.91
N LEU A 138 -0.62 -10.80 -11.10
CA LEU A 138 -0.48 -12.16 -11.60
C LEU A 138 0.99 -12.54 -11.83
N GLU A 139 1.78 -11.63 -12.36
CA GLU A 139 3.21 -11.85 -12.62
C GLU A 139 4.03 -11.93 -11.33
N ILE A 140 3.86 -10.97 -10.43
CA ILE A 140 4.61 -10.90 -9.16
C ILE A 140 4.19 -12.02 -8.21
N GLY A 141 2.89 -12.26 -8.09
CA GLY A 141 2.33 -13.20 -7.12
C GLY A 141 2.36 -14.66 -7.57
N GLU A 142 2.77 -14.93 -8.80
CA GLU A 142 2.74 -16.27 -9.40
C GLU A 142 1.39 -16.99 -9.16
N THR A 143 0.30 -16.23 -9.30
CA THR A 143 -1.06 -16.69 -9.00
C THR A 143 -1.89 -16.84 -10.28
N THR A 144 -3.00 -17.56 -10.18
CA THR A 144 -3.96 -17.74 -11.28
C THR A 144 -5.00 -16.60 -11.27
N GLN A 145 -5.67 -16.40 -12.42
CA GLN A 145 -6.78 -15.44 -12.52
C GLN A 145 -7.90 -15.77 -11.53
N ASN A 146 -8.18 -17.06 -11.34
CA ASN A 146 -9.22 -17.51 -10.41
C ASN A 146 -8.87 -17.18 -8.95
N GLU A 147 -7.64 -17.42 -8.54
CA GLU A 147 -7.15 -17.10 -7.20
C GLU A 147 -7.16 -15.59 -6.95
N LEU A 148 -6.70 -14.81 -7.92
CA LEU A 148 -6.73 -13.35 -7.84
C LEU A 148 -8.17 -12.83 -7.72
N ALA A 149 -9.08 -13.36 -8.53
CA ALA A 149 -10.50 -12.99 -8.49
C ALA A 149 -11.11 -13.26 -7.12
N LYS A 150 -10.89 -14.43 -6.56
CA LYS A 150 -11.36 -14.77 -5.21
C LYS A 150 -10.82 -13.81 -4.16
N SER A 151 -9.55 -13.49 -4.25
CA SER A 151 -8.88 -12.59 -3.30
C SER A 151 -9.45 -11.18 -3.32
N LEU A 152 -9.86 -10.70 -4.49
CA LEU A 152 -10.40 -9.35 -4.68
C LEU A 152 -11.93 -9.30 -4.59
N GLY A 153 -12.59 -10.43 -4.34
CA GLY A 153 -14.05 -10.50 -4.29
C GLY A 153 -14.71 -10.30 -5.65
N LYS A 154 -14.02 -10.67 -6.72
CA LYS A 154 -14.50 -10.55 -8.11
C LYS A 154 -14.64 -11.91 -8.76
N SER A 155 -15.32 -11.98 -9.91
CA SER A 155 -15.38 -13.20 -10.70
C SER A 155 -14.13 -13.36 -11.57
N GLN A 156 -13.80 -14.59 -11.95
CA GLN A 156 -12.73 -14.85 -12.89
C GLN A 156 -12.99 -14.16 -14.24
N SER A 157 -14.24 -14.15 -14.69
CA SER A 157 -14.65 -13.46 -15.92
C SER A 157 -14.36 -11.97 -15.86
N PHE A 158 -14.58 -11.33 -14.72
CA PHE A 158 -14.27 -9.92 -14.51
C PHE A 158 -12.79 -9.65 -14.73
N ILE A 159 -11.91 -10.44 -14.10
CA ILE A 159 -10.45 -10.31 -14.26
C ILE A 159 -10.03 -10.59 -15.71
N ALA A 160 -10.55 -11.65 -16.32
CA ALA A 160 -10.25 -12.02 -17.70
C ALA A 160 -10.66 -10.91 -18.70
N ASN A 161 -11.83 -10.31 -18.50
CA ASN A 161 -12.29 -9.20 -19.34
C ASN A 161 -11.41 -7.95 -19.20
N LYS A 162 -10.98 -7.61 -18.00
CA LYS A 162 -10.03 -6.50 -17.78
C LYS A 162 -8.71 -6.74 -18.48
N LEU A 163 -8.17 -7.95 -18.39
CA LEU A 163 -6.90 -8.31 -19.04
C LEU A 163 -7.01 -8.27 -20.58
N ARG A 164 -8.15 -8.62 -21.13
CA ARG A 164 -8.40 -8.51 -22.58
C ARG A 164 -8.30 -7.07 -23.09
N LEU A 165 -8.69 -6.09 -22.27
CA LEU A 165 -8.60 -4.67 -22.63
C LEU A 165 -7.15 -4.24 -22.90
N LEU A 166 -6.19 -4.82 -22.22
CA LEU A 166 -4.76 -4.55 -22.45
C LEU A 166 -4.29 -5.00 -23.84
N LYS A 167 -4.88 -6.08 -24.35
CA LYS A 167 -4.56 -6.58 -25.69
C LYS A 167 -5.15 -5.71 -26.80
N LEU A 168 -6.22 -4.98 -26.49
CA LEU A 168 -6.89 -4.07 -27.41
C LEU A 168 -6.31 -2.65 -27.37
N ALA A 169 -5.78 -2.24 -26.23
CA ALA A 169 -5.27 -0.89 -26.01
C ALA A 169 -4.21 -0.42 -27.00
N PRO A 170 -3.26 -1.26 -27.47
CA PRO A 170 -2.29 -0.85 -28.48
C PRO A 170 -2.91 -0.50 -29.84
N ASN A 171 -4.12 -0.94 -30.10
CA ASN A 171 -4.83 -0.72 -31.38
C ASN A 171 -5.83 0.44 -31.34
N VAL A 172 -5.99 1.07 -30.19
CA VAL A 172 -7.00 2.13 -29.96
C VAL A 172 -6.38 3.51 -29.77
N ILE A 173 -5.05 3.57 -29.70
CA ILE A 173 -4.30 4.84 -29.58
C ILE A 173 -3.98 5.39 -30.97
#